data_9ca0ca7b2e8e31fa1433ecffc3d759c5
#
_entry.id   9ca0ca7b2e8e31fa1433ecffc3d759c5
#
_cell.length_a   1.000
_cell.length_b   1.000
_cell.length_c   1.000
_cell.angle_alpha   90.00
_cell.angle_beta   90.00
_cell.angle_gamma   90.00
#
_symmetry.space_group_name_H-M   'P 1'
#
loop_
_entity.id
_entity.type
_entity.pdbx_description
1 polymer ?
#
loop_
_entity_poly.entity_id
_entity_poly.type
_entity_poly.pdbx_seq_one_letter_code
_entity_poly.pdbx_strand_id
1 'polypeptide(L)'
;MKFKNKNILLIGLAALFVACSATGSKSKDNAATLSKIKKNDVVSIIKKVNDHWQLTHQESGCAFWDNAAYHTGNIAAYKLTGIEKYKAYSEAWANKNEWKGAKSDNKANWKYTYGESHEFVLFGDWQICFQTYIDLYNLSEEKDSLKIARAIEVMEYEMSTENNDYWWWADGLYMVMPVMTKLYKVTSNELYLEKLYEYFKYAQSIMYDEETGLFFRDAKYVYPKHKSVNGLKDFWARGDGWVFAGLAKIIQDMPDSYAHKAEFIDIYKKMASTLKDSQQQEGYWTRSILDAEHAPGPETSGTAFFTYGFLWGMNNGILSKEEYSSVAAKSWTYLTTVALQDDGTVGYVQPIGERAIPGQQVDENSTSNFGVGAFLLAASELATYIEN
;
A
#
# COMPACT_ATOMS: atom_id res chain seq x y z
N MET A 1 -12.84 -66.87 -53.98
CA MET A 1 -14.05 -67.52 -53.39
C MET A 1 -14.72 -66.49 -52.44
N LYS A 2 -15.87 -66.02 -52.83
CA LYS A 2 -16.94 -65.24 -52.17
C LYS A 2 -16.60 -64.05 -51.23
N PHE A 3 -16.86 -62.87 -51.76
CA PHE A 3 -17.09 -61.60 -51.03
C PHE A 3 -18.30 -61.63 -50.10
N LYS A 4 -18.21 -60.86 -48.98
CA LYS A 4 -19.38 -60.33 -48.30
C LYS A 4 -19.10 -58.90 -47.83
N ASN A 5 -19.77 -57.94 -48.45
CA ASN A 5 -19.92 -56.56 -48.05
C ASN A 5 -20.61 -56.43 -46.69
N LYS A 6 -20.16 -55.53 -45.83
CA LYS A 6 -20.97 -54.96 -44.76
C LYS A 6 -20.85 -53.41 -44.80
N ASN A 7 -21.98 -52.80 -45.05
CA ASN A 7 -22.21 -51.36 -44.95
C ASN A 7 -22.03 -50.91 -43.49
N ILE A 8 -21.25 -49.83 -43.29
CA ILE A 8 -21.23 -49.14 -42.03
C ILE A 8 -21.86 -47.75 -42.26
N LEU A 9 -22.95 -47.54 -41.53
CA LEU A 9 -23.75 -46.33 -41.48
C LEU A 9 -22.98 -45.26 -40.67
N LEU A 10 -22.64 -44.12 -41.27
CA LEU A 10 -22.13 -42.95 -40.56
C LEU A 10 -23.28 -42.19 -39.94
N ILE A 11 -23.34 -42.16 -38.64
CA ILE A 11 -24.21 -41.23 -37.89
C ILE A 11 -23.37 -40.02 -37.52
N GLY A 12 -23.67 -38.86 -38.17
CA GLY A 12 -23.05 -37.60 -37.85
C GLY A 12 -23.67 -37.04 -36.54
N LEU A 13 -22.81 -36.84 -35.53
CA LEU A 13 -23.15 -36.12 -34.31
C LEU A 13 -22.80 -34.65 -34.52
N ALA A 14 -23.78 -33.78 -34.69
CA ALA A 14 -23.63 -32.33 -34.67
C ALA A 14 -23.51 -31.89 -33.22
N ALA A 15 -22.31 -31.50 -32.82
CA ALA A 15 -22.07 -30.83 -31.54
C ALA A 15 -22.45 -29.34 -31.65
N LEU A 16 -23.58 -28.98 -31.05
CA LEU A 16 -23.93 -27.57 -30.80
C LEU A 16 -22.97 -26.99 -29.75
N PHE A 17 -22.07 -26.12 -30.15
CA PHE A 17 -21.36 -25.22 -29.23
C PHE A 17 -22.34 -24.13 -28.77
N VAL A 18 -22.84 -24.25 -27.55
CA VAL A 18 -23.48 -23.16 -26.85
C VAL A 18 -22.34 -22.36 -26.19
N ALA A 19 -21.93 -21.24 -26.79
CA ALA A 19 -21.08 -20.26 -26.18
C ALA A 19 -21.88 -19.54 -25.09
N CYS A 20 -21.73 -19.94 -23.83
CA CYS A 20 -22.21 -19.15 -22.70
C CYS A 20 -21.28 -17.96 -22.49
N SER A 21 -21.69 -16.78 -22.95
CA SER A 21 -21.10 -15.50 -22.55
C SER A 21 -21.55 -15.19 -21.12
N ALA A 22 -20.73 -15.58 -20.14
CA ALA A 22 -20.97 -15.35 -18.70
C ALA A 22 -19.96 -14.38 -18.08
N THR A 23 -19.62 -13.27 -18.77
CA THR A 23 -18.64 -12.29 -18.26
C THR A 23 -19.26 -10.96 -17.78
N GLY A 24 -20.56 -10.73 -17.94
CA GLY A 24 -21.21 -9.46 -17.55
C GLY A 24 -21.91 -9.44 -16.18
N SER A 25 -22.19 -10.61 -15.58
CA SER A 25 -23.06 -10.71 -14.39
C SER A 25 -22.28 -10.51 -13.06
N LYS A 26 -21.03 -10.99 -12.97
CA LYS A 26 -20.28 -11.00 -11.70
C LYS A 26 -19.80 -9.62 -11.24
N SER A 27 -19.50 -8.71 -12.17
CA SER A 27 -19.01 -7.37 -11.80
C SER A 27 -20.13 -6.48 -11.23
N LYS A 28 -21.35 -6.60 -11.75
CA LYS A 28 -22.51 -5.83 -11.27
C LYS A 28 -22.97 -6.27 -9.87
N ASP A 29 -22.90 -7.57 -9.56
CA ASP A 29 -23.30 -8.08 -8.25
C ASP A 29 -22.35 -7.64 -7.13
N ASN A 30 -21.03 -7.53 -7.40
CA ASN A 30 -20.05 -7.10 -6.41
C ASN A 30 -20.00 -5.57 -6.24
N ALA A 31 -20.22 -4.79 -7.29
CA ALA A 31 -20.42 -3.34 -7.18
C ALA A 31 -21.66 -3.01 -6.32
N ALA A 32 -22.75 -3.81 -6.49
CA ALA A 32 -23.93 -3.74 -5.64
C ALA A 32 -23.65 -4.10 -4.18
N THR A 33 -22.60 -4.85 -3.89
CA THR A 33 -22.21 -5.23 -2.53
C THR A 33 -21.55 -4.05 -1.79
N LEU A 34 -20.60 -3.31 -2.39
CA LEU A 34 -20.04 -2.10 -1.79
C LEU A 34 -21.10 -1.04 -1.49
N SER A 35 -22.05 -0.86 -2.38
CA SER A 35 -23.15 0.12 -2.21
C SER A 35 -24.14 -0.25 -1.09
N LYS A 36 -24.13 -1.49 -0.58
CA LYS A 36 -24.95 -1.93 0.56
C LYS A 36 -24.26 -1.74 1.91
N ILE A 37 -22.93 -1.52 1.92
CA ILE A 37 -22.17 -1.29 3.15
C ILE A 37 -22.54 0.10 3.68
N LYS A 38 -22.85 0.18 4.98
CA LYS A 38 -23.16 1.46 5.60
C LYS A 38 -21.90 2.05 6.21
N LYS A 39 -21.73 3.36 6.10
CA LYS A 39 -20.61 4.08 6.73
C LYS A 39 -20.46 3.75 8.22
N ASN A 40 -21.57 3.68 8.95
CA ASN A 40 -21.55 3.36 10.39
C ASN A 40 -20.97 1.97 10.69
N ASP A 41 -21.17 0.99 9.81
CA ASP A 41 -20.59 -0.35 9.97
C ASP A 41 -19.08 -0.29 9.79
N VAL A 42 -18.60 0.45 8.78
CA VAL A 42 -17.16 0.67 8.56
C VAL A 42 -16.52 1.42 9.73
N VAL A 43 -17.17 2.46 10.25
CA VAL A 43 -16.71 3.20 11.44
C VAL A 43 -16.66 2.28 12.67
N SER A 44 -17.61 1.36 12.82
CA SER A 44 -17.60 0.38 13.91
C SER A 44 -16.43 -0.59 13.80
N ILE A 45 -16.07 -1.01 12.57
CA ILE A 45 -14.89 -1.84 12.31
C ILE A 45 -13.61 -1.07 12.61
N ILE A 46 -13.49 0.19 12.16
CA ILE A 46 -12.35 1.06 12.50
C ILE A 46 -12.16 1.15 14.02
N LYS A 47 -13.25 1.38 14.76
CA LYS A 47 -13.20 1.43 16.22
C LYS A 47 -12.74 0.11 16.81
N LYS A 48 -13.32 -1.00 16.38
CA LYS A 48 -12.96 -2.34 16.87
C LYS A 48 -11.45 -2.59 16.72
N VAL A 49 -10.91 -2.35 15.53
CA VAL A 49 -9.49 -2.58 15.22
C VAL A 49 -8.58 -1.61 15.96
N ASN A 50 -8.86 -0.31 15.86
CA ASN A 50 -7.97 0.70 16.40
C ASN A 50 -7.99 0.76 17.92
N ASP A 51 -9.15 0.56 18.55
CA ASP A 51 -9.29 0.50 19.99
C ASP A 51 -8.57 -0.72 20.58
N HIS A 52 -8.73 -1.89 19.93
CA HIS A 52 -7.99 -3.09 20.31
C HIS A 52 -6.48 -2.88 20.21
N TRP A 53 -6.01 -2.33 19.10
CA TRP A 53 -4.58 -2.07 18.88
C TRP A 53 -4.02 -1.11 19.96
N GLN A 54 -4.67 0.02 20.21
CA GLN A 54 -4.21 0.99 21.20
C GLN A 54 -4.28 0.47 22.63
N LEU A 55 -5.25 -0.40 22.95
CA LEU A 55 -5.36 -1.03 24.25
C LEU A 55 -4.20 -2.00 24.54
N THR A 56 -3.79 -2.75 23.52
CA THR A 56 -2.73 -3.77 23.64
C THR A 56 -1.33 -3.19 23.43
N HIS A 57 -1.21 -1.97 22.89
CA HIS A 57 0.05 -1.26 22.59
C HIS A 57 0.08 0.11 23.25
N GLN A 58 -0.09 0.13 24.58
CA GLN A 58 -0.14 1.39 25.37
C GLN A 58 1.15 2.20 25.33
N GLU A 59 2.29 1.53 25.16
CA GLU A 59 3.57 2.21 24.92
C GLU A 59 3.81 2.33 23.42
N SER A 60 3.62 3.54 22.90
CA SER A 60 3.98 3.87 21.54
C SER A 60 5.49 3.64 21.31
N GLY A 61 5.85 2.89 20.26
CA GLY A 61 7.23 2.51 19.93
C GLY A 61 8.13 3.68 19.53
N CYS A 62 9.32 3.36 18.98
CA CYS A 62 10.21 4.36 18.37
C CYS A 62 9.61 4.89 17.06
N ALA A 63 10.27 5.88 16.45
CA ALA A 63 9.83 6.49 15.20
C ALA A 63 10.20 5.67 13.94
N PHE A 64 10.64 4.41 14.10
CA PHE A 64 11.02 3.55 12.98
C PHE A 64 9.82 3.10 12.16
N TRP A 65 10.06 2.66 10.94
CA TRP A 65 9.06 2.50 9.89
C TRP A 65 7.82 1.70 10.29
N ASP A 66 7.99 0.61 11.02
CA ASP A 66 6.89 -0.29 11.37
C ASP A 66 5.86 0.38 12.28
N ASN A 67 6.33 1.10 13.31
CA ASN A 67 5.46 1.91 14.16
C ASN A 67 4.87 3.10 13.40
N ALA A 68 5.70 3.82 12.65
CA ALA A 68 5.27 5.00 11.92
C ALA A 68 4.19 4.67 10.87
N ALA A 69 4.26 3.50 10.22
CA ALA A 69 3.25 3.04 9.28
C ALA A 69 1.86 2.87 9.94
N TYR A 70 1.80 2.36 11.18
CA TYR A 70 0.53 2.34 11.93
C TYR A 70 -0.04 3.76 12.09
N HIS A 71 0.79 4.72 12.47
CA HIS A 71 0.33 6.08 12.74
C HIS A 71 -0.24 6.77 11.47
N THR A 72 0.20 6.42 10.27
CA THR A 72 -0.40 6.94 9.03
C THR A 72 -1.86 6.49 8.90
N GLY A 73 -2.17 5.23 9.23
CA GLY A 73 -3.55 4.70 9.24
C GLY A 73 -4.38 5.25 10.40
N ASN A 74 -3.78 5.39 11.59
CA ASN A 74 -4.46 5.97 12.76
C ASN A 74 -4.89 7.43 12.50
N ILE A 75 -4.07 8.23 11.84
CA ILE A 75 -4.43 9.60 11.44
C ILE A 75 -5.54 9.62 10.39
N ALA A 76 -5.56 8.68 9.45
CA ALA A 76 -6.68 8.54 8.51
C ALA A 76 -8.00 8.20 9.26
N ALA A 77 -7.94 7.27 10.22
CA ALA A 77 -9.07 6.95 11.08
C ALA A 77 -9.54 8.15 11.91
N TYR A 78 -8.62 8.96 12.45
CA TYR A 78 -8.97 10.21 13.14
C TYR A 78 -9.67 11.21 12.20
N LYS A 79 -9.10 11.47 11.03
CA LYS A 79 -9.66 12.42 10.06
C LYS A 79 -11.09 12.04 9.64
N LEU A 80 -11.38 10.74 9.54
CA LEU A 80 -12.71 10.25 9.20
C LEU A 80 -13.69 10.34 10.37
N THR A 81 -13.26 9.95 11.58
CA THR A 81 -14.16 9.68 12.71
C THR A 81 -14.28 10.84 13.69
N GLY A 82 -13.31 11.75 13.72
CA GLY A 82 -13.18 12.81 14.73
C GLY A 82 -12.94 12.31 16.16
N ILE A 83 -12.51 11.04 16.33
CA ILE A 83 -12.28 10.47 17.67
C ILE A 83 -10.94 10.96 18.21
N GLU A 84 -10.99 11.93 19.13
CA GLU A 84 -9.82 12.64 19.65
C GLU A 84 -8.73 11.74 20.24
N LYS A 85 -9.09 10.60 20.86
CA LYS A 85 -8.08 9.67 21.40
C LYS A 85 -7.13 9.13 20.33
N TYR A 86 -7.56 9.04 19.07
CA TYR A 86 -6.69 8.56 17.98
C TYR A 86 -5.61 9.58 17.65
N LYS A 87 -6.00 10.86 17.56
CA LYS A 87 -5.03 11.96 17.39
C LYS A 87 -4.09 12.04 18.59
N ALA A 88 -4.65 12.02 19.80
CA ALA A 88 -3.89 12.10 21.04
C ALA A 88 -2.85 10.95 21.17
N TYR A 89 -3.19 9.74 20.73
CA TYR A 89 -2.26 8.62 20.69
C TYR A 89 -1.07 8.87 19.77
N SER A 90 -1.31 9.40 18.55
CA SER A 90 -0.22 9.78 17.63
C SER A 90 0.58 10.98 18.14
N GLU A 91 -0.05 11.96 18.80
CA GLU A 91 0.66 13.10 19.41
C GLU A 91 1.56 12.64 20.56
N ALA A 92 1.10 11.73 21.41
CA ALA A 92 1.91 11.16 22.48
C ALA A 92 3.14 10.43 21.94
N TRP A 93 2.97 9.65 20.84
CA TRP A 93 4.07 9.00 20.13
C TRP A 93 5.05 10.01 19.53
N ALA A 94 4.57 11.06 18.87
CA ALA A 94 5.40 12.10 18.28
C ALA A 94 6.21 12.84 19.37
N ASN A 95 5.58 13.18 20.49
CA ASN A 95 6.25 13.81 21.64
C ASN A 95 7.33 12.91 22.28
N LYS A 96 7.03 11.61 22.47
CA LYS A 96 8.02 10.62 22.98
C LYS A 96 9.25 10.54 22.06
N ASN A 97 9.04 10.66 20.75
CA ASN A 97 10.11 10.64 19.75
C ASN A 97 10.69 12.04 19.46
N GLU A 98 10.30 13.07 20.22
CA GLU A 98 10.81 14.44 20.08
C GLU A 98 10.58 15.03 18.68
N TRP A 99 9.52 14.56 17.98
CA TRP A 99 9.24 14.92 16.59
C TRP A 99 10.42 14.65 15.62
N LYS A 100 11.26 13.67 15.99
CA LYS A 100 12.40 13.21 15.19
C LYS A 100 12.19 11.78 14.72
N GLY A 101 12.81 11.43 13.58
CA GLY A 101 13.08 10.05 13.20
C GLY A 101 14.35 9.56 13.90
N ALA A 102 15.39 9.27 13.13
CA ALA A 102 16.73 9.06 13.72
C ALA A 102 17.25 10.35 14.38
N LYS A 103 17.88 10.21 15.55
CA LYS A 103 18.16 11.34 16.46
C LYS A 103 19.55 11.95 16.34
N SER A 104 20.46 11.43 15.50
CA SER A 104 21.79 12.00 15.34
C SER A 104 21.73 13.43 14.79
N ASP A 105 22.35 14.38 15.49
CA ASP A 105 22.47 15.77 15.02
C ASP A 105 23.80 16.03 14.30
N ASN A 106 24.72 15.04 14.26
CA ASN A 106 26.00 15.15 13.56
C ASN A 106 25.86 14.79 12.09
N LYS A 107 25.62 15.79 11.25
CA LYS A 107 25.40 15.64 9.78
C LYS A 107 26.55 14.93 9.06
N ALA A 108 27.78 15.01 9.55
CA ALA A 108 28.93 14.33 8.94
C ALA A 108 28.82 12.79 9.03
N ASN A 109 28.01 12.28 9.95
CA ASN A 109 27.80 10.84 10.15
C ASN A 109 26.46 10.34 9.61
N TRP A 110 25.65 11.18 8.97
CA TRP A 110 24.35 10.78 8.45
C TRP A 110 24.48 9.77 7.31
N LYS A 111 23.73 8.69 7.42
CA LYS A 111 23.73 7.54 6.50
C LYS A 111 22.35 7.31 5.91
N TYR A 112 22.29 6.72 4.71
CA TYR A 112 21.04 6.41 4.00
C TYR A 112 20.90 4.96 3.53
N THR A 113 21.91 4.12 3.74
CA THR A 113 21.77 2.69 3.50
C THR A 113 20.93 2.04 4.61
N TYR A 114 20.78 0.71 4.60
CA TYR A 114 20.04 0.03 5.65
C TYR A 114 20.72 0.17 7.01
N GLY A 115 19.96 0.56 8.04
CA GLY A 115 20.41 0.56 9.42
C GLY A 115 19.42 1.14 10.42
N GLU A 116 19.45 0.58 11.65
CA GLU A 116 18.51 0.90 12.72
C GLU A 116 19.08 1.89 13.76
N SER A 117 20.37 2.20 13.71
CA SER A 117 20.95 3.19 14.61
C SER A 117 20.58 4.63 14.23
N HIS A 118 20.64 5.53 15.20
CA HIS A 118 20.26 6.93 15.01
C HIS A 118 21.14 7.73 14.05
N GLU A 119 22.22 7.15 13.51
CA GLU A 119 23.03 7.77 12.44
C GLU A 119 22.38 7.64 11.06
N PHE A 120 21.42 6.71 10.88
CA PHE A 120 20.75 6.49 9.61
C PHE A 120 19.63 7.50 9.36
N VAL A 121 19.93 8.77 9.54
CA VAL A 121 18.98 9.89 9.44
C VAL A 121 18.38 10.02 8.04
N LEU A 122 19.15 9.68 7.00
CA LEU A 122 18.74 9.79 5.60
C LEU A 122 18.15 8.47 5.07
N PHE A 123 17.91 7.48 5.95
CA PHE A 123 17.26 6.23 5.57
C PHE A 123 15.74 6.35 5.72
N GLY A 124 15.00 6.06 4.66
CA GLY A 124 13.56 6.29 4.59
C GLY A 124 12.75 5.64 5.73
N ASP A 125 13.23 4.52 6.29
CA ASP A 125 12.60 3.85 7.43
C ASP A 125 12.58 4.73 8.70
N TRP A 126 13.48 5.71 8.81
CA TRP A 126 13.45 6.73 9.85
C TRP A 126 12.72 8.01 9.43
N GLN A 127 12.35 8.15 8.15
CA GLN A 127 11.74 9.37 7.61
C GLN A 127 10.21 9.26 7.49
N ILE A 128 9.65 8.06 7.40
CA ILE A 128 8.20 7.85 7.29
C ILE A 128 7.40 8.53 8.42
N CYS A 129 7.95 8.63 9.64
CA CYS A 129 7.31 9.29 10.77
C CYS A 129 6.94 10.76 10.46
N PHE A 130 7.68 11.39 9.59
CA PHE A 130 7.43 12.77 9.18
C PHE A 130 6.08 12.93 8.47
N GLN A 131 5.54 11.89 7.81
CA GLN A 131 4.17 11.95 7.28
C GLN A 131 3.17 12.27 8.38
N THR A 132 3.23 11.54 9.49
CA THR A 132 2.35 11.74 10.64
C THR A 132 2.61 13.06 11.34
N TYR A 133 3.87 13.46 11.50
CA TYR A 133 4.21 14.74 12.14
C TYR A 133 3.68 15.95 11.36
N ILE A 134 3.80 15.94 10.04
CA ILE A 134 3.24 17.00 9.19
C ILE A 134 1.72 16.98 9.22
N ASP A 135 1.09 15.79 9.23
CA ASP A 135 -0.36 15.70 9.38
C ASP A 135 -0.84 16.27 10.72
N LEU A 136 -0.17 15.96 11.84
CA LEU A 136 -0.48 16.50 13.17
C LEU A 136 -0.26 18.02 13.23
N TYR A 137 0.82 18.52 12.61
CA TYR A 137 1.04 19.95 12.44
C TYR A 137 -0.13 20.60 11.70
N ASN A 138 -0.58 20.02 10.58
CA ASN A 138 -1.69 20.56 9.79
C ASN A 138 -3.03 20.50 10.53
N LEU A 139 -3.25 19.53 11.40
CA LEU A 139 -4.45 19.37 12.20
C LEU A 139 -4.49 20.26 13.45
N SER A 140 -3.35 20.82 13.86
CA SER A 140 -3.28 21.71 15.02
C SER A 140 -3.81 23.10 14.66
N GLU A 141 -4.59 23.72 15.57
CA GLU A 141 -5.04 25.12 15.44
C GLU A 141 -3.84 26.07 15.46
N GLU A 142 -2.97 25.89 16.44
CA GLU A 142 -1.70 26.63 16.52
C GLU A 142 -0.60 25.88 15.77
N LYS A 143 0.05 26.59 14.84
CA LYS A 143 1.10 26.03 13.98
C LYS A 143 2.46 26.11 14.68
N ASP A 144 2.79 25.09 15.47
CA ASP A 144 4.10 24.96 16.07
C ASP A 144 5.10 24.37 15.04
N SER A 145 5.93 25.23 14.46
CA SER A 145 6.93 24.85 13.47
C SER A 145 7.97 23.84 13.98
N LEU A 146 8.16 23.73 15.29
CA LEU A 146 9.08 22.73 15.88
C LEU A 146 8.63 21.29 15.57
N LYS A 147 7.34 21.05 15.40
CA LYS A 147 6.79 19.74 15.04
C LYS A 147 7.26 19.22 13.69
N ILE A 148 7.63 20.09 12.77
CA ILE A 148 8.09 19.73 11.41
C ILE A 148 9.54 20.16 11.12
N ALA A 149 10.18 20.84 12.05
CA ALA A 149 11.53 21.38 11.85
C ALA A 149 12.54 20.29 11.47
N ARG A 150 12.48 19.11 12.12
CA ARG A 150 13.36 18.00 11.78
C ARG A 150 13.09 17.41 10.40
N ALA A 151 11.82 17.30 10.01
CA ALA A 151 11.45 16.85 8.67
C ALA A 151 12.03 17.78 7.60
N ILE A 152 11.89 19.09 7.78
CA ILE A 152 12.45 20.09 6.87
C ILE A 152 13.98 19.97 6.83
N GLU A 153 14.65 19.94 7.98
CA GLU A 153 16.10 19.84 8.08
C GLU A 153 16.66 18.63 7.33
N VAL A 154 16.05 17.45 7.53
CA VAL A 154 16.51 16.20 6.93
C VAL A 154 16.29 16.21 5.42
N MET A 155 15.11 16.60 4.96
CA MET A 155 14.79 16.65 3.53
C MET A 155 15.60 17.71 2.79
N GLU A 156 15.80 18.90 3.37
CA GLU A 156 16.64 19.94 2.76
C GLU A 156 18.11 19.53 2.69
N TYR A 157 18.62 18.84 3.71
CA TYR A 157 19.98 18.29 3.65
C TYR A 157 20.10 17.26 2.52
N GLU A 158 19.18 16.31 2.42
CA GLU A 158 19.15 15.30 1.38
C GLU A 158 19.09 15.92 -0.02
N MET A 159 18.21 16.90 -0.22
CA MET A 159 18.09 17.66 -1.48
C MET A 159 19.33 18.51 -1.82
N SER A 160 20.16 18.86 -0.85
CA SER A 160 21.40 19.64 -1.05
C SER A 160 22.58 18.81 -1.52
N THR A 161 22.48 17.50 -1.49
CA THR A 161 23.54 16.58 -1.95
C THR A 161 23.43 16.29 -3.44
N GLU A 162 24.48 15.71 -4.03
CA GLU A 162 24.50 15.25 -5.42
C GLU A 162 23.91 13.83 -5.58
N ASN A 163 23.59 13.14 -4.46
CA ASN A 163 23.07 11.79 -4.49
C ASN A 163 21.59 11.80 -4.93
N ASN A 164 21.18 10.78 -5.71
CA ASN A 164 19.82 10.57 -6.12
C ASN A 164 19.33 9.14 -5.81
N ASP A 165 20.16 8.32 -5.18
CA ASP A 165 19.95 6.89 -4.94
C ASP A 165 19.39 6.59 -3.53
N TYR A 166 18.78 7.56 -2.87
CA TYR A 166 18.21 7.42 -1.53
C TYR A 166 17.09 6.39 -1.48
N TRP A 167 16.30 6.23 -2.54
CA TRP A 167 15.13 5.34 -2.59
C TRP A 167 15.45 4.08 -3.41
N TRP A 168 16.38 3.28 -2.90
CA TRP A 168 16.90 2.09 -3.58
C TRP A 168 16.03 0.83 -3.39
N TRP A 169 14.90 0.91 -2.67
CA TRP A 169 13.97 -0.19 -2.43
C TRP A 169 12.51 0.31 -2.49
N ALA A 170 11.58 -0.60 -2.84
CA ALA A 170 10.18 -0.27 -3.11
C ALA A 170 9.47 0.38 -1.92
N ASP A 171 9.74 -0.11 -0.70
CA ASP A 171 9.15 0.42 0.53
C ASP A 171 9.48 1.92 0.72
N GLY A 172 10.69 2.34 0.35
CA GLY A 172 11.13 3.74 0.41
C GLY A 172 10.22 4.71 -0.32
N LEU A 173 9.55 4.25 -1.39
CA LEU A 173 8.61 5.07 -2.14
C LEU A 173 7.37 5.45 -1.30
N TYR A 174 6.88 4.57 -0.42
CA TYR A 174 5.84 4.93 0.55
C TYR A 174 6.40 5.76 1.71
N MET A 175 7.62 5.39 2.16
CA MET A 175 8.20 6.02 3.34
C MET A 175 8.40 7.53 3.12
N VAL A 176 8.93 7.93 1.97
CA VAL A 176 9.47 9.29 1.78
C VAL A 176 8.73 10.14 0.74
N MET A 177 8.23 9.56 -0.37
CA MET A 177 7.53 10.39 -1.37
C MET A 177 6.41 11.26 -0.77
N PRO A 178 5.53 10.72 0.13
CA PRO A 178 4.49 11.55 0.74
C PRO A 178 5.03 12.63 1.70
N VAL A 179 6.23 12.46 2.28
CA VAL A 179 6.88 13.50 3.08
C VAL A 179 7.20 14.70 2.20
N MET A 180 7.78 14.45 1.02
CA MET A 180 8.14 15.51 0.06
C MET A 180 6.91 16.30 -0.40
N THR A 181 5.82 15.61 -0.81
CA THR A 181 4.62 16.32 -1.25
C THR A 181 3.93 17.08 -0.12
N LYS A 182 3.92 16.54 1.11
CA LYS A 182 3.38 17.23 2.27
C LYS A 182 4.19 18.48 2.64
N LEU A 183 5.52 18.40 2.58
CA LEU A 183 6.38 19.58 2.81
C LEU A 183 6.21 20.61 1.69
N TYR A 184 6.07 20.21 0.44
CA TYR A 184 5.69 21.10 -0.65
C TYR A 184 4.39 21.88 -0.30
N LYS A 185 3.34 21.19 0.15
CA LYS A 185 2.05 21.83 0.51
C LYS A 185 2.17 22.81 1.68
N VAL A 186 3.08 22.56 2.62
CA VAL A 186 3.28 23.45 3.78
C VAL A 186 4.16 24.65 3.41
N THR A 187 5.19 24.45 2.58
CA THR A 187 6.23 25.46 2.34
C THR A 187 6.09 26.17 1.00
N SER A 188 5.33 25.59 0.05
CA SER A 188 5.27 26.00 -1.36
C SER A 188 6.64 25.97 -2.09
N ASN A 189 7.61 25.25 -1.57
CA ASN A 189 8.93 25.10 -2.19
C ASN A 189 8.86 23.96 -3.25
N GLU A 190 8.92 24.35 -4.51
CA GLU A 190 8.83 23.43 -5.67
C GLU A 190 10.00 22.43 -5.74
N LEU A 191 11.15 22.75 -5.11
CA LEU A 191 12.30 21.85 -5.09
C LEU A 191 11.96 20.47 -4.49
N TYR A 192 11.00 20.39 -3.56
CA TYR A 192 10.52 19.11 -3.04
C TYR A 192 9.92 18.23 -4.15
N LEU A 193 9.17 18.79 -5.09
CA LEU A 193 8.59 18.03 -6.20
C LEU A 193 9.64 17.66 -7.26
N GLU A 194 10.58 18.57 -7.54
CA GLU A 194 11.68 18.31 -8.48
C GLU A 194 12.57 17.15 -7.99
N LYS A 195 12.98 17.20 -6.71
CA LYS A 195 13.80 16.14 -6.11
C LYS A 195 13.05 14.83 -5.89
N LEU A 196 11.74 14.89 -5.57
CA LEU A 196 10.89 13.71 -5.55
C LEU A 196 10.93 13.01 -6.91
N TYR A 197 10.77 13.74 -8.01
CA TYR A 197 10.81 13.17 -9.33
C TYR A 197 12.19 12.58 -9.68
N GLU A 198 13.27 13.29 -9.37
CA GLU A 198 14.64 12.82 -9.58
C GLU A 198 14.89 11.48 -8.86
N TYR A 199 14.55 11.39 -7.58
CA TYR A 199 14.75 10.19 -6.76
C TYR A 199 13.81 9.05 -7.20
N PHE A 200 12.58 9.37 -7.58
CA PHE A 200 11.65 8.40 -8.14
C PHE A 200 12.17 7.82 -9.47
N LYS A 201 12.74 8.65 -10.35
CA LYS A 201 13.31 8.17 -11.63
C LYS A 201 14.49 7.22 -11.41
N TYR A 202 15.33 7.47 -10.40
CA TYR A 202 16.35 6.50 -10.00
C TYR A 202 15.71 5.18 -9.54
N ALA A 203 14.77 5.23 -8.60
CA ALA A 203 14.06 4.05 -8.09
C ALA A 203 13.37 3.27 -9.23
N GLN A 204 12.69 3.97 -10.14
CA GLN A 204 12.08 3.40 -11.34
C GLN A 204 13.11 2.68 -12.22
N SER A 205 14.26 3.27 -12.44
CA SER A 205 15.30 2.70 -13.31
C SER A 205 15.87 1.36 -12.82
N ILE A 206 15.83 1.10 -11.52
CA ILE A 206 16.41 -0.11 -10.92
C ILE A 206 15.37 -1.16 -10.50
N MET A 207 14.09 -0.81 -10.37
CA MET A 207 13.08 -1.71 -9.80
C MET A 207 11.82 -1.87 -10.65
N TYR A 208 11.50 -0.93 -11.53
CA TYR A 208 10.26 -0.96 -12.28
C TYR A 208 10.28 -1.96 -13.42
N ASP A 209 9.23 -2.74 -13.53
CA ASP A 209 9.02 -3.67 -14.64
C ASP A 209 8.03 -3.09 -15.65
N GLU A 210 8.53 -2.67 -16.80
CA GLU A 210 7.73 -2.05 -17.87
C GLU A 210 6.61 -2.96 -18.41
N GLU A 211 6.74 -4.28 -18.31
CA GLU A 211 5.73 -5.20 -18.80
C GLU A 211 4.50 -5.22 -17.90
N THR A 212 4.71 -5.34 -16.60
CA THR A 212 3.66 -5.53 -15.61
C THR A 212 3.22 -4.24 -14.92
N GLY A 213 4.07 -3.21 -14.91
CA GLY A 213 3.84 -1.99 -14.12
C GLY A 213 4.09 -2.16 -12.62
N LEU A 214 4.62 -3.31 -12.19
CA LEU A 214 4.97 -3.60 -10.80
C LEU A 214 6.43 -3.27 -10.51
N PHE A 215 6.78 -3.25 -9.23
CA PHE A 215 8.12 -2.94 -8.76
C PHE A 215 8.73 -4.17 -8.07
N PHE A 216 9.92 -4.58 -8.49
CA PHE A 216 10.73 -5.48 -7.68
C PHE A 216 11.11 -4.79 -6.37
N ARG A 217 11.28 -5.55 -5.29
CA ARG A 217 11.56 -4.97 -3.98
C ARG A 217 12.83 -4.10 -3.97
N ASP A 218 13.89 -4.56 -4.62
CA ASP A 218 15.14 -3.83 -4.89
C ASP A 218 15.94 -4.53 -6.00
N ALA A 219 17.09 -3.98 -6.37
CA ALA A 219 17.96 -4.50 -7.44
C ALA A 219 18.44 -5.96 -7.24
N LYS A 220 18.34 -6.52 -6.03
CA LYS A 220 18.67 -7.94 -5.76
C LYS A 220 17.59 -8.87 -6.32
N TYR A 221 16.35 -8.41 -6.37
CA TYR A 221 15.16 -9.20 -6.72
C TYR A 221 14.71 -9.04 -8.17
N VAL A 222 15.41 -8.24 -8.96
CA VAL A 222 15.07 -8.03 -10.40
C VAL A 222 15.28 -9.32 -11.18
N TYR A 223 14.25 -9.68 -11.99
CA TYR A 223 14.30 -10.82 -12.91
C TYR A 223 15.36 -10.58 -14.02
N PRO A 224 16.11 -11.62 -14.47
CA PRO A 224 16.07 -13.04 -14.08
C PRO A 224 17.01 -13.40 -12.91
N LYS A 225 17.60 -12.43 -12.22
CA LYS A 225 18.53 -12.65 -11.11
C LYS A 225 17.82 -13.31 -9.92
N HIS A 226 16.58 -12.91 -9.64
CA HIS A 226 15.69 -13.57 -8.70
C HIS A 226 14.43 -14.05 -9.42
N LYS A 227 13.87 -15.18 -8.98
CA LYS A 227 12.69 -15.83 -9.54
C LYS A 227 11.89 -16.52 -8.45
N SER A 228 10.60 -16.67 -8.69
CA SER A 228 9.75 -17.56 -7.91
C SER A 228 10.16 -19.04 -8.08
N VAL A 229 9.57 -19.94 -7.31
CA VAL A 229 9.83 -21.41 -7.42
C VAL A 229 9.44 -21.95 -8.80
N ASN A 230 8.51 -21.33 -9.50
CA ASN A 230 8.08 -21.70 -10.85
C ASN A 230 8.85 -20.95 -11.96
N GLY A 231 9.89 -20.20 -11.59
CA GLY A 231 10.74 -19.47 -12.53
C GLY A 231 10.16 -18.18 -13.09
N LEU A 232 9.07 -17.68 -12.49
CA LEU A 232 8.40 -16.44 -12.88
C LEU A 232 9.02 -15.21 -12.20
N LYS A 233 8.64 -14.01 -12.67
CA LYS A 233 8.93 -12.76 -11.97
C LYS A 233 8.28 -12.78 -10.59
N ASP A 234 9.04 -12.50 -9.55
CA ASP A 234 8.56 -12.52 -8.15
C ASP A 234 8.38 -11.09 -7.65
N PHE A 235 7.13 -10.64 -7.63
CA PHE A 235 6.73 -9.34 -7.09
C PHE A 235 6.10 -9.53 -5.72
N TRP A 236 6.66 -8.86 -4.73
CA TRP A 236 6.25 -9.00 -3.34
C TRP A 236 5.04 -8.13 -3.00
N ALA A 237 3.93 -8.75 -2.57
CA ALA A 237 2.66 -8.04 -2.37
C ALA A 237 2.77 -6.83 -1.43
N ARG A 238 3.46 -6.93 -0.30
CA ARG A 238 3.65 -5.77 0.58
C ARG A 238 4.56 -4.71 -0.05
N GLY A 239 5.59 -5.10 -0.81
CA GLY A 239 6.45 -4.17 -1.54
C GLY A 239 5.66 -3.31 -2.53
N ASP A 240 4.89 -3.97 -3.40
CA ASP A 240 4.00 -3.26 -4.33
C ASP A 240 2.84 -2.55 -3.62
N GLY A 241 2.41 -3.07 -2.46
CA GLY A 241 1.43 -2.40 -1.60
C GLY A 241 1.90 -1.03 -1.14
N TRP A 242 3.15 -0.94 -0.71
CA TRP A 242 3.79 0.33 -0.37
C TRP A 242 3.82 1.29 -1.55
N VAL A 243 4.25 0.82 -2.73
CA VAL A 243 4.35 1.66 -3.93
C VAL A 243 2.98 2.17 -4.35
N PHE A 244 1.98 1.29 -4.44
CA PHE A 244 0.64 1.66 -4.88
C PHE A 244 -0.03 2.67 -3.95
N ALA A 245 0.08 2.47 -2.64
CA ALA A 245 -0.40 3.42 -1.64
C ALA A 245 0.40 4.73 -1.64
N GLY A 246 1.72 4.65 -1.84
CA GLY A 246 2.59 5.82 -1.96
C GLY A 246 2.22 6.70 -3.15
N LEU A 247 2.01 6.10 -4.33
CA LEU A 247 1.54 6.79 -5.53
C LEU A 247 0.20 7.49 -5.30
N ALA A 248 -0.78 6.81 -4.69
CA ALA A 248 -2.06 7.42 -4.36
C ALA A 248 -1.88 8.70 -3.51
N LYS A 249 -1.07 8.63 -2.45
CA LYS A 249 -0.80 9.77 -1.56
C LYS A 249 -0.17 10.96 -2.27
N ILE A 250 0.86 10.72 -3.11
CA ILE A 250 1.55 11.83 -3.79
C ILE A 250 0.71 12.45 -4.90
N ILE A 251 -0.03 11.65 -5.68
CA ILE A 251 -0.91 12.15 -6.74
C ILE A 251 -1.99 13.06 -6.12
N GLN A 252 -2.51 12.70 -4.94
CA GLN A 252 -3.46 13.52 -4.20
C GLN A 252 -2.88 14.90 -3.81
N ASP A 253 -1.61 14.94 -3.42
CA ASP A 253 -0.98 16.15 -2.89
C ASP A 253 -0.35 17.03 -3.97
N MET A 254 0.00 16.47 -5.13
CA MET A 254 0.57 17.21 -6.27
C MET A 254 -0.46 18.17 -6.89
N PRO A 255 -0.08 19.40 -7.23
CA PRO A 255 -0.95 20.30 -7.99
C PRO A 255 -1.22 19.77 -9.40
N ASP A 256 -2.38 20.08 -9.96
CA ASP A 256 -2.75 19.64 -11.30
C ASP A 256 -1.82 20.20 -12.40
N SER A 257 -1.19 21.35 -12.11
CA SER A 257 -0.22 22.00 -13.01
C SER A 257 1.17 21.33 -12.99
N TYR A 258 1.43 20.36 -12.09
CA TYR A 258 2.75 19.73 -12.03
C TYR A 258 3.02 18.87 -13.26
N ALA A 259 4.11 19.17 -13.97
CA ALA A 259 4.39 18.62 -15.29
C ALA A 259 4.48 17.08 -15.33
N HIS A 260 4.91 16.44 -14.22
CA HIS A 260 5.08 14.99 -14.14
C HIS A 260 3.90 14.26 -13.50
N LYS A 261 2.84 14.96 -13.06
CA LYS A 261 1.68 14.33 -12.41
C LYS A 261 1.03 13.25 -13.29
N ALA A 262 0.94 13.50 -14.59
CA ALA A 262 0.37 12.55 -15.55
C ALA A 262 1.16 11.23 -15.60
N GLU A 263 2.50 11.28 -15.57
CA GLU A 263 3.34 10.08 -15.55
C GLU A 263 3.09 9.22 -14.31
N PHE A 264 2.97 9.81 -13.13
CA PHE A 264 2.61 9.08 -11.90
C PHE A 264 1.23 8.44 -12.00
N ILE A 265 0.25 9.14 -12.59
CA ILE A 265 -1.10 8.60 -12.83
C ILE A 265 -1.05 7.40 -13.79
N ASP A 266 -0.24 7.45 -14.84
CA ASP A 266 -0.13 6.37 -15.81
C ASP A 266 0.51 5.12 -15.19
N ILE A 267 1.58 5.29 -14.40
CA ILE A 267 2.20 4.20 -13.63
C ILE A 267 1.20 3.60 -12.66
N TYR A 268 0.47 4.43 -11.91
CA TYR A 268 -0.56 4.00 -10.98
C TYR A 268 -1.66 3.18 -11.68
N LYS A 269 -2.18 3.63 -12.82
CA LYS A 269 -3.20 2.90 -13.60
C LYS A 269 -2.68 1.57 -14.12
N LYS A 270 -1.45 1.54 -14.62
CA LYS A 270 -0.84 0.30 -15.11
C LYS A 270 -0.68 -0.72 -13.98
N MET A 271 -0.20 -0.29 -12.83
CA MET A 271 -0.10 -1.10 -11.63
C MET A 271 -1.47 -1.61 -11.19
N ALA A 272 -2.50 -0.73 -11.16
CA ALA A 272 -3.87 -1.11 -10.81
C ALA A 272 -4.43 -2.21 -11.72
N SER A 273 -4.16 -2.16 -13.03
CA SER A 273 -4.61 -3.19 -13.97
C SER A 273 -4.01 -4.56 -13.65
N THR A 274 -2.69 -4.64 -13.44
CA THR A 274 -2.01 -5.90 -13.11
C THR A 274 -2.46 -6.45 -11.76
N LEU A 275 -2.61 -5.58 -10.76
CA LEU A 275 -3.10 -5.98 -9.44
C LEU A 275 -4.53 -6.51 -9.51
N LYS A 276 -5.42 -5.90 -10.29
CA LYS A 276 -6.77 -6.41 -10.51
C LYS A 276 -6.75 -7.82 -11.06
N ASP A 277 -5.94 -8.07 -12.08
CA ASP A 277 -5.90 -9.34 -12.80
C ASP A 277 -5.24 -10.47 -11.98
N SER A 278 -4.45 -10.13 -10.96
CA SER A 278 -3.76 -11.08 -10.07
C SER A 278 -4.48 -11.34 -8.75
N GLN A 279 -5.65 -10.72 -8.49
CA GLN A 279 -6.43 -10.95 -7.28
C GLN A 279 -6.96 -12.39 -7.20
N GLN A 280 -6.78 -13.05 -6.07
CA GLN A 280 -7.36 -14.38 -5.82
C GLN A 280 -8.89 -14.32 -5.74
N GLN A 281 -9.55 -15.46 -5.99
CA GLN A 281 -11.04 -15.51 -5.98
C GLN A 281 -11.62 -15.12 -4.62
N GLU A 282 -10.92 -15.43 -3.54
CA GLU A 282 -11.25 -15.13 -2.16
C GLU A 282 -11.04 -13.66 -1.78
N GLY A 283 -10.45 -12.84 -2.69
CA GLY A 283 -10.34 -11.39 -2.56
C GLY A 283 -8.99 -10.89 -2.03
N TYR A 284 -8.08 -11.75 -1.65
CA TYR A 284 -6.73 -11.37 -1.21
C TYR A 284 -5.70 -11.46 -2.34
N TRP A 285 -4.48 -11.03 -2.08
CA TRP A 285 -3.29 -11.34 -2.86
C TRP A 285 -2.35 -12.23 -2.05
N THR A 286 -1.72 -13.17 -2.74
CA THR A 286 -0.63 -13.97 -2.16
C THR A 286 0.64 -13.12 -2.03
N ARG A 287 1.58 -13.56 -1.20
CA ARG A 287 2.86 -12.85 -0.96
C ARG A 287 3.65 -12.63 -2.24
N SER A 288 3.60 -13.55 -3.21
CA SER A 288 4.08 -13.38 -4.58
C SER A 288 2.87 -13.09 -5.48
N ILE A 289 2.83 -11.89 -6.07
CA ILE A 289 1.63 -11.39 -6.76
C ILE A 289 1.31 -12.22 -8.00
N LEU A 290 2.31 -12.54 -8.81
CA LEU A 290 2.14 -13.21 -10.10
C LEU A 290 2.39 -14.73 -10.05
N ASP A 291 2.78 -15.26 -8.90
CA ASP A 291 2.97 -16.70 -8.69
C ASP A 291 2.36 -17.12 -7.34
N ALA A 292 1.06 -17.38 -7.34
CA ALA A 292 0.34 -17.75 -6.14
C ALA A 292 0.86 -19.04 -5.48
N GLU A 293 1.49 -19.94 -6.25
CA GLU A 293 2.03 -21.19 -5.75
C GLU A 293 3.40 -21.03 -5.07
N HIS A 294 4.11 -19.91 -5.34
CA HIS A 294 5.40 -19.64 -4.72
C HIS A 294 5.31 -19.50 -3.20
N ALA A 295 4.34 -18.72 -2.74
CA ALA A 295 4.09 -18.50 -1.32
C ALA A 295 2.57 -18.41 -1.08
N PRO A 296 1.86 -19.54 -1.10
CA PRO A 296 0.40 -19.59 -1.08
C PRO A 296 -0.20 -19.07 0.22
N GLY A 297 -1.47 -18.74 0.15
CA GLY A 297 -2.25 -18.18 1.25
C GLY A 297 -2.26 -16.66 1.27
N PRO A 298 -3.14 -16.08 2.09
CA PRO A 298 -3.37 -14.65 2.10
C PRO A 298 -2.18 -13.85 2.66
N GLU A 299 -2.06 -12.60 2.21
CA GLU A 299 -1.17 -11.59 2.77
C GLU A 299 -1.97 -10.30 3.00
N THR A 300 -2.25 -9.99 4.25
CA THR A 300 -3.20 -8.93 4.61
C THR A 300 -2.64 -7.53 4.41
N SER A 301 -1.35 -7.29 4.65
CA SER A 301 -0.79 -5.94 4.54
C SER A 301 -0.79 -5.42 3.10
N GLY A 302 -0.34 -6.21 2.14
CA GLY A 302 -0.44 -5.89 0.71
C GLY A 302 -1.89 -5.78 0.26
N THR A 303 -2.74 -6.73 0.64
CA THR A 303 -4.18 -6.69 0.32
C THR A 303 -4.85 -5.40 0.83
N ALA A 304 -4.52 -4.94 2.03
CA ALA A 304 -5.08 -3.71 2.59
C ALA A 304 -4.58 -2.46 1.86
N PHE A 305 -3.29 -2.38 1.52
CA PHE A 305 -2.74 -1.29 0.72
C PHE A 305 -3.33 -1.24 -0.69
N PHE A 306 -3.52 -2.39 -1.33
CA PHE A 306 -4.18 -2.46 -2.64
C PHE A 306 -5.63 -2.02 -2.55
N THR A 307 -6.35 -2.45 -1.51
CA THR A 307 -7.73 -2.02 -1.25
C THR A 307 -7.82 -0.50 -1.07
N TYR A 308 -6.93 0.09 -0.27
CA TYR A 308 -6.80 1.54 -0.11
C TYR A 308 -6.57 2.22 -1.46
N GLY A 309 -5.58 1.76 -2.23
CA GLY A 309 -5.28 2.35 -3.53
C GLY A 309 -6.47 2.27 -4.49
N PHE A 310 -7.12 1.12 -4.65
CA PHE A 310 -8.28 1.00 -5.53
C PHE A 310 -9.43 1.93 -5.13
N LEU A 311 -9.75 2.00 -3.84
CA LEU A 311 -10.80 2.89 -3.33
C LEU A 311 -10.44 4.35 -3.56
N TRP A 312 -9.21 4.75 -3.25
CA TRP A 312 -8.71 6.09 -3.47
C TRP A 312 -8.79 6.47 -4.97
N GLY A 313 -8.35 5.59 -5.85
CA GLY A 313 -8.41 5.83 -7.30
C GLY A 313 -9.83 6.04 -7.81
N MET A 314 -10.79 5.27 -7.30
CA MET A 314 -12.22 5.44 -7.63
C MET A 314 -12.82 6.71 -7.02
N ASN A 315 -12.45 7.07 -5.78
CA ASN A 315 -12.92 8.29 -5.12
C ASN A 315 -12.45 9.55 -5.85
N ASN A 316 -11.28 9.50 -6.47
CA ASN A 316 -10.68 10.64 -7.18
C ASN A 316 -10.88 10.59 -8.70
N GLY A 317 -11.70 9.66 -9.22
CA GLY A 317 -12.03 9.55 -10.64
C GLY A 317 -10.86 9.12 -11.55
N ILE A 318 -9.78 8.58 -10.97
CA ILE A 318 -8.61 8.08 -11.69
C ILE A 318 -8.86 6.65 -12.18
N LEU A 319 -9.55 5.84 -11.36
CA LEU A 319 -9.99 4.49 -11.71
C LEU A 319 -11.50 4.46 -11.91
N SER A 320 -11.97 3.66 -12.87
CA SER A 320 -13.40 3.47 -13.14
C SER A 320 -14.07 2.70 -12.01
N LYS A 321 -15.16 3.24 -11.44
CA LYS A 321 -15.98 2.51 -10.44
C LYS A 321 -16.55 1.22 -11.03
N GLU A 322 -16.92 1.21 -12.31
CA GLU A 322 -17.44 0.03 -12.99
C GLU A 322 -16.42 -1.10 -13.08
N GLU A 323 -15.16 -0.78 -13.34
CA GLU A 323 -14.10 -1.76 -13.54
C GLU A 323 -13.51 -2.28 -12.22
N TYR A 324 -13.35 -1.40 -11.21
CA TYR A 324 -12.56 -1.72 -10.01
C TYR A 324 -13.39 -1.97 -8.74
N SER A 325 -14.70 -1.66 -8.71
CA SER A 325 -15.50 -1.88 -7.48
C SER A 325 -15.62 -3.35 -7.10
N SER A 326 -15.60 -4.27 -8.06
CA SER A 326 -15.60 -5.72 -7.77
C SER A 326 -14.33 -6.16 -7.04
N VAL A 327 -13.17 -5.63 -7.44
CA VAL A 327 -11.86 -5.91 -6.80
C VAL A 327 -11.88 -5.42 -5.36
N ALA A 328 -12.28 -4.16 -5.15
CA ALA A 328 -12.36 -3.56 -3.82
C ALA A 328 -13.40 -4.27 -2.93
N ALA A 329 -14.53 -4.71 -3.50
CA ALA A 329 -15.57 -5.44 -2.76
C ALA A 329 -15.07 -6.79 -2.25
N LYS A 330 -14.37 -7.54 -3.08
CA LYS A 330 -13.79 -8.83 -2.70
C LYS A 330 -12.71 -8.67 -1.61
N SER A 331 -11.79 -7.74 -1.81
CA SER A 331 -10.73 -7.53 -0.83
C SER A 331 -11.28 -7.00 0.49
N TRP A 332 -12.26 -6.12 0.49
CA TRP A 332 -12.94 -5.71 1.71
C TRP A 332 -13.64 -6.87 2.41
N THR A 333 -14.30 -7.76 1.66
CA THR A 333 -14.90 -8.97 2.23
C THR A 333 -13.84 -9.82 2.91
N TYR A 334 -12.72 -10.11 2.24
CA TYR A 334 -11.59 -10.82 2.86
C TYR A 334 -11.09 -10.12 4.13
N LEU A 335 -10.83 -8.82 4.06
CA LEU A 335 -10.32 -8.03 5.19
C LEU A 335 -11.22 -8.11 6.42
N THR A 336 -12.55 -8.17 6.23
CA THR A 336 -13.51 -8.13 7.34
C THR A 336 -14.03 -9.48 7.81
N THR A 337 -13.93 -10.53 6.98
CA THR A 337 -14.48 -11.86 7.33
C THR A 337 -13.40 -12.92 7.56
N VAL A 338 -12.16 -12.66 7.14
CA VAL A 338 -11.03 -13.58 7.30
C VAL A 338 -9.89 -12.93 8.09
N ALA A 339 -9.43 -11.74 7.67
CA ALA A 339 -8.30 -11.08 8.32
C ALA A 339 -8.66 -10.51 9.70
N LEU A 340 -9.83 -9.88 9.84
CA LEU A 340 -10.29 -9.30 11.10
C LEU A 340 -10.83 -10.38 12.04
N GLN A 341 -10.19 -10.55 13.17
CA GLN A 341 -10.59 -11.49 14.21
C GLN A 341 -11.65 -10.90 15.14
N ASP A 342 -12.30 -11.76 15.94
CA ASP A 342 -13.39 -11.36 16.84
C ASP A 342 -12.98 -10.39 17.93
N ASP A 343 -11.73 -10.40 18.36
CA ASP A 343 -11.18 -9.49 19.36
C ASP A 343 -10.73 -8.13 18.80
N GLY A 344 -10.64 -7.99 17.47
CA GLY A 344 -10.15 -6.79 16.78
C GLY A 344 -8.74 -6.93 16.22
N THR A 345 -8.09 -8.08 16.40
CA THR A 345 -6.79 -8.38 15.78
C THR A 345 -6.94 -8.44 14.24
N VAL A 346 -6.00 -7.84 13.52
CA VAL A 346 -5.85 -7.99 12.06
C VAL A 346 -4.79 -9.04 11.80
N GLY A 347 -5.22 -10.24 11.47
CA GLY A 347 -4.38 -11.40 11.22
C GLY A 347 -3.89 -11.53 9.78
N TYR A 348 -3.18 -12.62 9.52
CA TYR A 348 -2.61 -12.97 8.20
C TYR A 348 -1.66 -11.90 7.63
N VAL A 349 -1.01 -11.13 8.48
CA VAL A 349 0.03 -10.17 8.09
C VAL A 349 1.38 -10.90 8.04
N GLN A 350 2.01 -10.91 6.87
CA GLN A 350 3.36 -11.46 6.75
C GLN A 350 4.32 -10.75 7.73
N PRO A 351 5.09 -11.47 8.56
CA PRO A 351 6.12 -10.87 9.41
C PRO A 351 7.08 -9.97 8.63
N ILE A 352 7.85 -9.15 9.35
CA ILE A 352 8.88 -8.29 8.73
C ILE A 352 9.76 -9.12 7.82
N GLY A 353 9.98 -8.63 6.60
CA GLY A 353 10.74 -9.31 5.56
C GLY A 353 10.85 -8.43 4.31
N GLU A 354 11.50 -8.96 3.28
CA GLU A 354 11.82 -8.23 2.06
C GLU A 354 11.39 -8.96 0.77
N ARG A 355 10.65 -10.07 0.89
CA ARG A 355 10.20 -10.88 -0.26
C ARG A 355 9.10 -11.85 0.13
N ALA A 356 8.49 -12.48 -0.86
CA ALA A 356 7.71 -13.69 -0.66
C ALA A 356 8.63 -14.85 -0.22
N ILE A 357 8.28 -15.52 0.87
CA ILE A 357 9.07 -16.63 1.42
C ILE A 357 8.24 -17.92 1.36
N PRO A 358 8.66 -18.91 0.53
CA PRO A 358 7.97 -20.19 0.49
C PRO A 358 7.97 -20.88 1.85
N GLY A 359 6.81 -21.43 2.25
CA GLY A 359 6.66 -22.17 3.51
C GLY A 359 6.66 -21.33 4.77
N GLN A 360 6.76 -20.00 4.67
CA GLN A 360 6.59 -19.11 5.82
C GLN A 360 5.16 -19.22 6.36
N GLN A 361 5.02 -19.50 7.65
CA GLN A 361 3.72 -19.52 8.31
C GLN A 361 3.17 -18.09 8.43
N VAL A 362 1.95 -17.89 7.94
CA VAL A 362 1.18 -16.65 8.06
C VAL A 362 -0.27 -17.07 8.32
N ASP A 363 -0.77 -16.77 9.51
CA ASP A 363 -2.07 -17.23 10.01
C ASP A 363 -2.85 -16.11 10.71
N GLU A 364 -3.99 -16.44 11.30
CA GLU A 364 -4.86 -15.52 11.99
C GLU A 364 -4.20 -14.77 13.16
N ASN A 365 -3.12 -15.32 13.74
CA ASN A 365 -2.35 -14.72 14.84
C ASN A 365 -1.18 -13.85 14.35
N SER A 366 -0.86 -13.94 13.06
CA SER A 366 0.23 -13.19 12.45
C SER A 366 -0.22 -11.75 12.23
N THR A 367 0.14 -10.85 13.14
CA THR A 367 -0.24 -9.42 13.12
C THR A 367 0.98 -8.52 13.23
N SER A 368 0.84 -7.27 12.76
CA SER A 368 1.89 -6.24 12.86
C SER A 368 1.27 -4.85 12.74
N ASN A 369 1.91 -3.87 13.38
CA ASN A 369 1.51 -2.46 13.36
C ASN A 369 1.30 -1.89 11.95
N PHE A 370 2.17 -2.18 10.99
CA PHE A 370 2.02 -1.74 9.60
C PHE A 370 0.81 -2.38 8.89
N GLY A 371 0.47 -3.63 9.22
CA GLY A 371 -0.74 -4.29 8.70
C GLY A 371 -2.01 -3.64 9.23
N VAL A 372 -2.04 -3.30 10.52
CA VAL A 372 -3.14 -2.54 11.12
C VAL A 372 -3.23 -1.14 10.52
N GLY A 373 -2.12 -0.46 10.31
CA GLY A 373 -2.07 0.85 9.63
C GLY A 373 -2.67 0.80 8.23
N ALA A 374 -2.29 -0.20 7.42
CA ALA A 374 -2.83 -0.42 6.09
C ALA A 374 -4.34 -0.72 6.10
N PHE A 375 -4.79 -1.55 7.05
CA PHE A 375 -6.21 -1.85 7.24
C PHE A 375 -7.02 -0.58 7.54
N LEU A 376 -6.53 0.27 8.45
CA LEU A 376 -7.18 1.53 8.80
C LEU A 376 -7.23 2.52 7.63
N LEU A 377 -6.19 2.57 6.78
CA LEU A 377 -6.21 3.34 5.52
C LEU A 377 -7.32 2.84 4.60
N ALA A 378 -7.39 1.52 4.34
CA ALA A 378 -8.40 0.93 3.49
C ALA A 378 -9.83 1.18 4.02
N ALA A 379 -10.06 0.99 5.32
CA ALA A 379 -11.35 1.21 5.96
C ALA A 379 -11.78 2.68 5.88
N SER A 380 -10.86 3.61 6.13
CA SER A 380 -11.13 5.05 6.05
C SER A 380 -11.49 5.48 4.62
N GLU A 381 -10.78 4.95 3.63
CA GLU A 381 -11.05 5.27 2.23
C GLU A 381 -12.37 4.65 1.73
N LEU A 382 -12.73 3.45 2.23
CA LEU A 382 -14.04 2.85 1.93
C LEU A 382 -15.19 3.71 2.51
N ALA A 383 -15.04 4.21 3.73
CA ALA A 383 -16.06 5.06 4.32
C ALA A 383 -16.25 6.35 3.49
N THR A 384 -15.18 6.90 2.92
CA THR A 384 -15.24 8.03 1.98
C THR A 384 -15.95 7.62 0.67
N TYR A 385 -15.65 6.42 0.15
CA TYR A 385 -16.29 5.90 -1.07
C TYR A 385 -17.82 5.76 -0.94
N ILE A 386 -18.29 5.40 0.24
CA ILE A 386 -19.72 5.21 0.52
C ILE A 386 -20.47 6.56 0.63
N GLU A 387 -19.76 7.64 0.98
CA GLU A 387 -20.34 9.01 1.05
C GLU A 387 -20.50 9.65 -0.32
N ASN A 388 -19.65 9.27 -1.29
CA ASN A 388 -19.62 9.81 -2.67
C ASN A 388 -20.50 8.98 -3.62
#